data_0b5b25d28fc5ce4172e52878d38c9221
#
_entry.id   0b5b25d28fc5ce4172e52878d38c9221
#
_cell.length_a   1.000
_cell.length_b   1.000
_cell.length_c   1.000
_cell.angle_alpha   90.00
_cell.angle_beta   90.00
_cell.angle_gamma   90.00
#
_symmetry.space_group_name_H-M   'P 1'
#
loop_
_entity.id
_entity.type
_entity.pdbx_description
1 polymer ?
#
loop_
_entity_poly.entity_id
_entity_poly.type
_entity_poly.pdbx_seq_one_letter_code
_entity_poly.pdbx_strand_id
1 'polypeptide(L)'
;MKRFFLTALLALGVALCYATSPQDSLLIANAKWQTTSENGITLKHAQIVGLYGSTQSISLVEIPRSRQFKFGISGNNGMRKTSQQAMMHGALAAINGTYYNMREGNSVCFYKIGAEVIDSTSMSEFRSRVDGALHIRSGKLQILAWSKEIEQTYKGKRGTVLASGPILITDGTAEEWSEFGQDFILTRHPRSAIFTKRDGTTVLLTVDGRSRGNADGMSIPELAFLAKVLGAEDAINLDGGGSTTLWALGAGIINYPCDNRRYDHEGERSVSNIVYVK
;
A
#
# COMPACT_ATOMS: atom_id res chain seq x y z
N MET A 1 -33.53 42.46 -38.10
CA MET A 1 -32.17 42.17 -37.58
C MET A 1 -32.30 41.69 -36.15
N LYS A 2 -32.28 40.35 -35.94
CA LYS A 2 -32.29 39.74 -34.59
C LYS A 2 -30.86 39.36 -34.24
N ARG A 3 -30.27 39.98 -33.23
CA ARG A 3 -28.96 39.66 -32.71
C ARG A 3 -29.07 38.44 -31.76
N PHE A 4 -28.49 37.32 -32.15
CA PHE A 4 -28.28 36.17 -31.26
C PHE A 4 -27.04 36.47 -30.39
N PHE A 5 -27.24 36.57 -29.08
CA PHE A 5 -26.14 36.52 -28.11
C PHE A 5 -25.83 35.05 -27.85
N LEU A 6 -24.66 34.62 -28.29
CA LEU A 6 -24.09 33.31 -27.96
C LEU A 6 -23.40 33.43 -26.61
N THR A 7 -24.05 32.97 -25.55
CA THR A 7 -23.42 32.87 -24.22
C THR A 7 -22.56 31.62 -24.20
N ALA A 8 -21.26 31.79 -24.30
CA ALA A 8 -20.29 30.72 -24.08
C ALA A 8 -20.26 30.39 -22.57
N LEU A 9 -20.80 29.25 -22.19
CA LEU A 9 -20.62 28.68 -20.85
C LEU A 9 -19.18 28.17 -20.74
N LEU A 10 -18.31 28.91 -20.06
CA LEU A 10 -17.02 28.41 -19.65
C LEU A 10 -17.26 27.38 -18.54
N ALA A 11 -17.18 26.09 -18.87
CA ALA A 11 -17.08 25.03 -17.88
C ALA A 11 -15.69 25.17 -17.20
N LEU A 12 -15.67 25.80 -16.02
CA LEU A 12 -14.54 25.74 -15.12
C LEU A 12 -14.42 24.30 -14.61
N GLY A 13 -13.59 23.49 -15.26
CA GLY A 13 -13.14 22.23 -14.69
C GLY A 13 -12.39 22.56 -13.40
N VAL A 14 -13.02 22.31 -12.24
CA VAL A 14 -12.32 22.25 -10.97
C VAL A 14 -11.44 21.01 -11.04
N ALA A 15 -10.21 21.17 -11.50
CA ALA A 15 -9.17 20.21 -11.22
C ALA A 15 -9.06 20.14 -9.69
N LEU A 16 -9.52 19.06 -9.09
CA LEU A 16 -9.25 18.73 -7.70
C LEU A 16 -7.72 18.62 -7.58
N CYS A 17 -7.08 19.76 -7.32
CA CYS A 17 -5.68 19.81 -6.95
C CYS A 17 -5.59 19.12 -5.59
N TYR A 18 -5.21 17.86 -5.59
CA TYR A 18 -4.78 17.19 -4.37
C TYR A 18 -3.65 18.04 -3.79
N ALA A 19 -3.81 18.47 -2.55
CA ALA A 19 -3.00 19.52 -1.95
C ALA A 19 -1.58 19.04 -1.58
N THR A 20 -0.87 18.50 -2.55
CA THR A 20 0.57 18.24 -2.44
C THR A 20 1.32 19.45 -3.00
N SER A 21 2.28 19.95 -2.25
CA SER A 21 2.99 21.19 -2.57
C SER A 21 4.49 20.94 -2.77
N PRO A 22 5.22 21.84 -3.42
CA PRO A 22 6.69 21.80 -3.44
C PRO A 22 7.28 21.74 -2.02
N GLN A 23 6.60 22.34 -1.03
CA GLN A 23 6.99 22.28 0.38
C GLN A 23 6.95 20.85 0.91
N ASP A 24 5.93 20.06 0.56
CA ASP A 24 5.82 18.66 0.98
C ASP A 24 6.97 17.80 0.44
N SER A 25 7.38 18.03 -0.82
CA SER A 25 8.58 17.39 -1.38
C SER A 25 9.83 17.68 -0.55
N LEU A 26 10.02 18.93 -0.14
CA LEU A 26 11.16 19.33 0.70
C LEU A 26 11.09 18.71 2.09
N LEU A 27 9.91 18.64 2.70
CA LEU A 27 9.72 17.99 4.00
C LEU A 27 10.07 16.50 3.92
N ILE A 28 9.65 15.79 2.87
CA ILE A 28 9.99 14.38 2.67
C ILE A 28 11.49 14.21 2.40
N ALA A 29 12.07 15.01 1.50
CA ALA A 29 13.48 14.90 1.13
C ALA A 29 14.42 15.20 2.30
N ASN A 30 14.06 16.12 3.21
CA ASN A 30 14.84 16.51 4.37
C ASN A 30 14.40 15.77 5.66
N ALA A 31 13.56 14.73 5.56
CA ALA A 31 13.10 13.99 6.72
C ALA A 31 14.28 13.35 7.47
N LYS A 32 14.23 13.46 8.79
CA LYS A 32 15.26 12.85 9.67
C LYS A 32 14.89 11.39 9.91
N TRP A 33 15.32 10.52 8.99
CA TRP A 33 15.08 9.09 9.09
C TRP A 33 15.94 8.46 10.19
N GLN A 34 15.31 7.81 11.15
CA GLN A 34 15.97 6.82 11.99
C GLN A 34 16.20 5.58 11.12
N THR A 35 17.44 5.19 10.93
CA THR A 35 17.81 4.14 9.96
C THR A 35 18.60 3.05 10.66
N THR A 36 18.21 1.79 10.45
CA THR A 36 18.92 0.60 10.90
C THR A 36 19.04 -0.38 9.73
N SER A 37 20.22 -0.94 9.53
CA SER A 37 20.45 -1.97 8.50
C SER A 37 20.78 -3.29 9.18
N GLU A 38 20.00 -4.32 8.86
CA GLU A 38 20.14 -5.66 9.43
C GLU A 38 19.75 -6.71 8.40
N ASN A 39 20.46 -7.84 8.37
CA ASN A 39 20.20 -8.94 7.43
C ASN A 39 20.15 -8.52 5.95
N GLY A 40 20.85 -7.45 5.56
CA GLY A 40 20.90 -6.94 4.19
C GLY A 40 19.66 -6.13 3.77
N ILE A 41 18.74 -5.84 4.69
CA ILE A 41 17.61 -4.93 4.49
C ILE A 41 17.79 -3.66 5.32
N THR A 42 17.14 -2.57 4.94
CA THR A 42 17.24 -1.29 5.66
C THR A 42 15.86 -0.89 6.18
N LEU A 43 15.77 -0.73 7.49
CA LEU A 43 14.58 -0.23 8.19
C LEU A 43 14.70 1.28 8.36
N LYS A 44 13.64 2.02 8.09
CA LYS A 44 13.59 3.47 8.29
C LYS A 44 12.28 3.87 8.93
N HIS A 45 12.36 4.82 9.86
CA HIS A 45 11.21 5.48 10.47
C HIS A 45 11.43 6.97 10.52
N ALA A 46 10.39 7.77 10.24
CA ALA A 46 10.40 9.21 10.44
C ALA A 46 9.02 9.71 10.85
N GLN A 47 8.99 10.63 11.82
CA GLN A 47 7.83 11.46 12.07
C GLN A 47 8.08 12.83 11.42
N ILE A 48 7.21 13.24 10.50
CA ILE A 48 7.36 14.48 9.71
C ILE A 48 6.25 15.45 10.08
N VAL A 49 6.61 16.48 10.82
CA VAL A 49 5.69 17.55 11.23
C VAL A 49 5.47 18.52 10.07
N GLY A 50 4.21 18.87 9.81
CA GLY A 50 3.80 19.80 8.76
C GLY A 50 3.57 19.14 7.40
N LEU A 51 3.92 17.89 7.20
CA LEU A 51 3.66 17.18 5.94
C LEU A 51 2.16 17.08 5.68
N TYR A 52 1.73 17.59 4.53
CA TYR A 52 0.30 17.74 4.17
C TYR A 52 -0.50 18.53 5.21
N GLY A 53 0.15 19.53 5.85
CA GLY A 53 -0.47 20.37 6.88
C GLY A 53 -0.73 19.66 8.21
N SER A 54 -0.12 18.50 8.46
CA SER A 54 -0.30 17.71 9.68
C SER A 54 0.96 16.97 10.11
N THR A 55 0.89 16.12 11.11
CA THR A 55 1.99 15.22 11.48
C THR A 55 1.78 13.86 10.84
N GLN A 56 2.81 13.36 10.18
CA GLN A 56 2.82 12.03 9.57
C GLN A 56 3.89 11.14 10.20
N SER A 57 3.56 9.90 10.47
CA SER A 57 4.48 8.86 10.94
C SER A 57 4.61 7.80 9.86
N ILE A 58 5.83 7.59 9.39
CA ILE A 58 6.12 6.80 8.21
C ILE A 58 7.21 5.78 8.55
N SER A 59 6.92 4.51 8.28
CA SER A 59 7.89 3.44 8.44
C SER A 59 8.06 2.68 7.13
N LEU A 60 9.28 2.32 6.77
CA LEU A 60 9.55 1.55 5.58
C LEU A 60 10.70 0.56 5.74
N VAL A 61 10.65 -0.50 4.93
CA VAL A 61 11.73 -1.47 4.77
C VAL A 61 12.17 -1.47 3.32
N GLU A 62 13.44 -1.14 3.06
CA GLU A 62 14.06 -1.21 1.75
C GLU A 62 14.76 -2.56 1.58
N ILE A 63 14.39 -3.31 0.56
CA ILE A 63 14.92 -4.61 0.19
C ILE A 63 15.65 -4.45 -1.15
N PRO A 64 16.98 -4.47 -1.19
CA PRO A 64 17.73 -4.31 -2.43
C PRO A 64 17.49 -5.49 -3.37
N ARG A 65 17.58 -5.24 -4.69
CA ARG A 65 17.49 -6.29 -5.69
C ARG A 65 18.63 -7.29 -5.53
N SER A 66 18.31 -8.49 -5.01
CA SER A 66 19.28 -9.57 -4.86
C SER A 66 18.61 -10.93 -5.02
N ARG A 67 19.38 -11.96 -5.43
CA ARG A 67 18.89 -13.33 -5.50
C ARG A 67 18.72 -13.98 -4.14
N GLN A 68 19.32 -13.42 -3.09
CA GLN A 68 19.19 -13.91 -1.73
C GLN A 68 17.80 -13.67 -1.17
N PHE A 69 17.12 -12.58 -1.57
CA PHE A 69 15.79 -12.26 -1.10
C PHE A 69 14.71 -12.96 -1.92
N LYS A 70 13.75 -13.55 -1.23
CA LYS A 70 12.60 -14.23 -1.82
C LYS A 70 11.32 -13.69 -1.21
N PHE A 71 10.52 -13.04 -2.03
CA PHE A 71 9.19 -12.61 -1.64
C PHE A 71 8.22 -13.80 -1.64
N GLY A 72 7.22 -13.73 -0.75
CA GLY A 72 6.11 -14.65 -0.66
C GLY A 72 4.85 -13.94 -0.17
N ILE A 73 3.72 -14.60 -0.36
CA ILE A 73 2.42 -14.22 0.21
C ILE A 73 1.96 -15.37 1.07
N SER A 74 1.53 -15.08 2.29
CA SER A 74 0.93 -16.03 3.21
C SER A 74 -0.53 -15.68 3.46
N GLY A 75 -1.37 -16.67 3.67
CA GLY A 75 -2.80 -16.52 3.96
C GLY A 75 -3.52 -17.84 3.74
N ASN A 76 -4.83 -17.83 3.79
CA ASN A 76 -5.80 -18.89 3.60
C ASN A 76 -6.06 -19.84 4.81
N ASN A 77 -5.45 -19.59 5.96
CA ASN A 77 -5.65 -20.40 7.18
C ASN A 77 -6.31 -19.59 8.32
N GLY A 78 -7.28 -18.75 7.97
CA GLY A 78 -7.90 -17.81 8.90
C GLY A 78 -7.03 -16.59 9.19
N MET A 79 -7.53 -15.69 10.02
CA MET A 79 -6.84 -14.45 10.38
C MET A 79 -5.77 -14.67 11.43
N ARG A 80 -4.60 -14.08 11.22
CA ARG A 80 -3.50 -14.05 12.19
C ARG A 80 -2.79 -12.71 12.12
N LYS A 81 -2.12 -12.33 13.18
CA LYS A 81 -1.27 -11.14 13.22
C LYS A 81 -0.17 -11.21 12.14
N THR A 82 0.19 -10.08 11.54
CA THR A 82 1.27 -9.98 10.55
C THR A 82 2.57 -10.54 11.14
N SER A 83 2.91 -10.17 12.37
CA SER A 83 4.09 -10.67 13.09
C SER A 83 4.10 -12.20 13.23
N GLN A 84 2.96 -12.79 13.58
CA GLN A 84 2.84 -14.24 13.72
C GLN A 84 3.02 -14.98 12.38
N GLN A 85 2.37 -14.49 11.32
CA GLN A 85 2.52 -15.06 9.98
C GLN A 85 3.98 -14.90 9.50
N ALA A 86 4.60 -13.74 9.72
CA ALA A 86 6.00 -13.50 9.39
C ALA A 86 6.95 -14.52 10.04
N MET A 87 6.81 -14.73 11.35
CA MET A 87 7.60 -15.73 12.09
C MET A 87 7.39 -17.14 11.58
N MET A 88 6.14 -17.54 11.25
CA MET A 88 5.83 -18.87 10.69
C MET A 88 6.54 -19.14 9.36
N HIS A 89 6.84 -18.11 8.58
CA HIS A 89 7.52 -18.22 7.29
C HIS A 89 9.02 -17.96 7.35
N GLY A 90 9.58 -17.69 8.53
CA GLY A 90 10.98 -17.30 8.68
C GLY A 90 11.31 -16.03 7.91
N ALA A 91 10.40 -15.06 7.94
CA ALA A 91 10.54 -13.80 7.21
C ALA A 91 11.64 -12.92 7.81
N LEU A 92 12.31 -12.13 6.97
CA LEU A 92 13.15 -11.01 7.38
C LEU A 92 12.32 -9.74 7.61
N ALA A 93 11.30 -9.54 6.75
CA ALA A 93 10.31 -8.48 6.93
C ALA A 93 8.97 -8.90 6.34
N ALA A 94 7.88 -8.29 6.84
CA ALA A 94 6.53 -8.52 6.36
C ALA A 94 5.64 -7.29 6.56
N ILE A 95 4.67 -7.15 5.67
CA ILE A 95 3.61 -6.14 5.70
C ILE A 95 2.25 -6.85 5.56
N ASN A 96 1.18 -6.32 6.14
CA ASN A 96 -0.17 -6.81 5.90
C ASN A 96 -0.50 -6.81 4.40
N GLY A 97 -1.37 -7.71 3.99
CA GLY A 97 -1.73 -7.88 2.58
C GLY A 97 -2.96 -7.09 2.15
N THR A 98 -3.84 -7.74 1.40
CA THR A 98 -5.01 -7.12 0.78
C THR A 98 -6.26 -7.13 1.66
N TYR A 99 -7.34 -6.54 1.15
CA TYR A 99 -8.65 -6.42 1.78
C TYR A 99 -9.28 -7.79 2.05
N TYR A 100 -9.96 -7.90 3.17
CA TYR A 100 -10.56 -9.15 3.61
C TYR A 100 -11.88 -8.94 4.36
N ASN A 101 -12.67 -9.99 4.45
CA ASN A 101 -13.88 -10.02 5.25
C ASN A 101 -13.50 -10.27 6.73
N MET A 102 -13.66 -9.26 7.57
CA MET A 102 -13.31 -9.38 9.01
C MET A 102 -14.11 -10.45 9.76
N ARG A 103 -15.27 -10.82 9.26
CA ARG A 103 -16.14 -11.83 9.89
C ARG A 103 -15.74 -13.25 9.49
N GLU A 104 -15.45 -13.46 8.22
CA GLU A 104 -15.16 -14.77 7.65
C GLU A 104 -13.66 -15.06 7.59
N GLY A 105 -12.83 -14.01 7.56
CA GLY A 105 -11.38 -14.11 7.56
C GLY A 105 -10.77 -14.42 6.19
N ASN A 106 -11.58 -14.54 5.13
CA ASN A 106 -11.11 -14.74 3.76
C ASN A 106 -10.81 -13.42 3.06
N SER A 107 -10.00 -13.46 1.99
CA SER A 107 -9.78 -12.30 1.12
C SER A 107 -11.08 -11.94 0.38
N VAL A 108 -11.33 -10.64 0.16
CA VAL A 108 -12.39 -10.17 -0.76
C VAL A 108 -11.80 -9.75 -2.11
N CYS A 109 -10.51 -10.01 -2.30
CA CYS A 109 -9.76 -9.78 -3.53
C CYS A 109 -9.19 -11.11 -4.02
N PHE A 110 -8.93 -11.19 -5.33
CA PHE A 110 -8.34 -12.38 -5.95
C PHE A 110 -7.06 -12.80 -5.24
N TYR A 111 -7.06 -14.03 -4.80
CA TYR A 111 -5.91 -14.66 -4.19
C TYR A 111 -5.70 -16.05 -4.80
N LYS A 112 -4.50 -16.31 -5.27
CA LYS A 112 -4.16 -17.54 -5.98
C LYS A 112 -2.77 -18.00 -5.63
N ILE A 113 -2.63 -19.30 -5.37
CA ILE A 113 -1.34 -19.98 -5.11
C ILE A 113 -1.14 -21.08 -6.15
N GLY A 114 -0.07 -20.99 -6.93
CA GLY A 114 0.19 -21.98 -7.98
C GLY A 114 -0.93 -22.00 -9.02
N ALA A 115 -1.65 -23.11 -9.16
CA ALA A 115 -2.81 -23.26 -10.03
C ALA A 115 -4.14 -23.06 -9.32
N GLU A 116 -4.14 -23.00 -7.98
CA GLU A 116 -5.33 -22.94 -7.14
C GLU A 116 -5.75 -21.49 -6.91
N VAL A 117 -7.01 -21.18 -7.20
CA VAL A 117 -7.67 -19.91 -6.86
C VAL A 117 -8.30 -20.10 -5.48
N ILE A 118 -7.88 -19.30 -4.51
CA ILE A 118 -8.36 -19.33 -3.13
C ILE A 118 -9.58 -18.45 -2.99
N ASP A 119 -9.49 -17.18 -3.46
CA ASP A 119 -10.54 -16.18 -3.39
C ASP A 119 -10.60 -15.38 -4.71
N SER A 120 -11.75 -14.77 -4.97
CA SER A 120 -11.99 -13.91 -6.13
C SER A 120 -12.33 -12.49 -5.69
N THR A 121 -12.04 -11.51 -6.54
CA THR A 121 -12.37 -10.12 -6.26
C THR A 121 -13.87 -9.87 -6.37
N SER A 122 -14.47 -9.33 -5.33
CA SER A 122 -15.88 -8.94 -5.36
C SER A 122 -16.11 -7.72 -6.26
N MET A 123 -17.31 -7.60 -6.82
CA MET A 123 -17.67 -6.46 -7.67
C MET A 123 -17.63 -5.12 -6.93
N SER A 124 -17.86 -5.12 -5.64
CA SER A 124 -17.74 -3.92 -4.80
C SER A 124 -16.29 -3.45 -4.70
N GLU A 125 -15.35 -4.39 -4.58
CA GLU A 125 -13.93 -4.07 -4.50
C GLU A 125 -13.39 -3.48 -5.82
N PHE A 126 -13.75 -4.07 -6.97
CA PHE A 126 -13.38 -3.49 -8.28
C PHE A 126 -13.90 -2.05 -8.46
N ARG A 127 -15.10 -1.75 -7.98
CA ARG A 127 -15.68 -0.41 -8.10
C ARG A 127 -15.09 0.59 -7.11
N SER A 128 -14.58 0.11 -5.99
CA SER A 128 -14.16 1.01 -4.91
C SER A 128 -12.66 1.27 -4.86
N ARG A 129 -11.82 0.29 -5.23
CA ARG A 129 -10.38 0.43 -4.94
C ARG A 129 -9.43 -0.60 -5.54
N VAL A 130 -9.90 -1.63 -6.30
CA VAL A 130 -9.03 -2.70 -6.80
C VAL A 130 -8.85 -2.60 -8.31
N ASP A 131 -7.62 -2.29 -8.72
CA ASP A 131 -7.17 -2.21 -10.11
C ASP A 131 -5.77 -2.78 -10.32
N GLY A 132 -5.16 -3.32 -9.26
CA GLY A 132 -3.82 -3.86 -9.29
C GLY A 132 -3.69 -5.23 -8.64
N ALA A 133 -2.57 -5.88 -8.85
CA ALA A 133 -2.20 -7.13 -8.19
C ALA A 133 -0.70 -7.25 -7.96
N LEU A 134 -0.35 -7.89 -6.85
CA LEU A 134 1.01 -8.38 -6.61
C LEU A 134 1.14 -9.78 -7.23
N HIS A 135 2.12 -9.98 -8.08
CA HIS A 135 2.48 -11.28 -8.63
C HIS A 135 3.87 -11.69 -8.14
N ILE A 136 3.94 -12.80 -7.44
CA ILE A 136 5.20 -13.35 -6.97
C ILE A 136 5.48 -14.66 -7.69
N ARG A 137 6.58 -14.67 -8.46
CA ARG A 137 7.04 -15.86 -9.19
C ARG A 137 8.53 -16.07 -8.98
N SER A 138 8.91 -17.27 -8.56
CA SER A 138 10.31 -17.61 -8.24
C SER A 138 10.95 -16.65 -7.23
N GLY A 139 10.14 -16.15 -6.26
CA GLY A 139 10.56 -15.20 -5.23
C GLY A 139 10.74 -13.76 -5.71
N LYS A 140 10.40 -13.43 -6.95
CA LYS A 140 10.41 -12.06 -7.48
C LYS A 140 9.00 -11.49 -7.41
N LEU A 141 8.89 -10.27 -6.91
CA LEU A 141 7.65 -9.50 -6.83
C LEU A 141 7.53 -8.60 -8.05
N GLN A 142 6.32 -8.51 -8.60
CA GLN A 142 5.91 -7.59 -9.66
C GLN A 142 4.55 -7.00 -9.31
N ILE A 143 4.33 -5.75 -9.65
CA ILE A 143 3.03 -5.08 -9.59
C ILE A 143 2.44 -5.14 -11.00
N LEU A 144 1.18 -5.58 -11.11
CA LEU A 144 0.47 -5.74 -12.39
C LEU A 144 -0.83 -4.95 -12.34
N ALA A 145 -1.26 -4.41 -13.48
CA ALA A 145 -2.64 -3.96 -13.65
C ALA A 145 -3.59 -5.16 -13.50
N TRP A 146 -4.74 -4.92 -12.87
CA TRP A 146 -5.73 -5.95 -12.60
C TRP A 146 -7.13 -5.42 -12.85
N SER A 147 -7.96 -6.22 -13.51
CA SER A 147 -9.36 -5.89 -13.75
C SER A 147 -10.21 -7.15 -13.66
N LYS A 148 -11.52 -6.97 -13.66
CA LYS A 148 -12.46 -8.10 -13.71
C LYS A 148 -12.21 -8.99 -14.95
N GLU A 149 -11.98 -8.39 -16.10
CA GLU A 149 -11.74 -9.07 -17.37
C GLU A 149 -10.42 -9.86 -17.33
N ILE A 150 -9.38 -9.26 -16.79
CA ILE A 150 -8.08 -9.93 -16.56
C ILE A 150 -8.26 -11.11 -15.62
N GLU A 151 -8.95 -10.92 -14.48
CA GLU A 151 -9.18 -11.96 -13.48
C GLU A 151 -9.94 -13.16 -14.08
N GLN A 152 -11.04 -12.91 -14.80
CA GLN A 152 -11.86 -13.96 -15.42
C GLN A 152 -11.12 -14.77 -16.49
N THR A 153 -10.17 -14.15 -17.16
CA THR A 153 -9.38 -14.80 -18.22
C THR A 153 -8.01 -15.27 -17.77
N TYR A 154 -7.63 -15.03 -16.52
CA TYR A 154 -6.29 -15.33 -16.03
C TYR A 154 -6.01 -16.84 -16.02
N LYS A 155 -5.06 -17.27 -16.84
CA LYS A 155 -4.67 -18.68 -17.01
C LYS A 155 -3.30 -19.03 -16.40
N GLY A 156 -2.67 -18.07 -15.71
CA GLY A 156 -1.36 -18.29 -15.09
C GLY A 156 -1.39 -19.42 -14.05
N LYS A 157 -0.59 -20.46 -14.25
CA LYS A 157 -0.52 -21.64 -13.36
C LYS A 157 0.65 -21.57 -12.37
N ARG A 158 1.54 -20.58 -12.48
CA ARG A 158 2.76 -20.47 -11.66
C ARG A 158 2.75 -19.20 -10.85
N GLY A 159 3.36 -19.27 -9.67
CA GLY A 159 3.47 -18.13 -8.77
C GLY A 159 2.20 -17.90 -7.95
N THR A 160 2.26 -16.86 -7.14
CA THR A 160 1.16 -16.40 -6.29
C THR A 160 0.70 -15.04 -6.78
N VAL A 161 -0.60 -14.81 -6.86
CA VAL A 161 -1.21 -13.52 -7.23
C VAL A 161 -2.10 -13.08 -6.08
N LEU A 162 -1.99 -11.81 -5.70
CA LEU A 162 -2.85 -11.17 -4.70
C LEU A 162 -3.32 -9.84 -5.27
N ALA A 163 -4.59 -9.74 -5.65
CA ALA A 163 -5.17 -8.48 -6.09
C ALA A 163 -5.31 -7.51 -4.93
N SER A 164 -5.11 -6.24 -5.20
CA SER A 164 -5.22 -5.13 -4.26
C SER A 164 -5.36 -3.81 -5.03
N GLY A 165 -5.19 -2.69 -4.35
CA GLY A 165 -5.22 -1.39 -5.02
C GLY A 165 -5.64 -0.23 -4.11
N PRO A 166 -5.79 0.95 -4.68
CA PRO A 166 -5.50 1.21 -6.08
C PRO A 166 -4.00 1.17 -6.40
N ILE A 167 -3.68 1.03 -7.69
CA ILE A 167 -2.35 1.34 -8.19
C ILE A 167 -2.10 2.82 -7.92
N LEU A 168 -0.92 3.13 -7.41
CA LEU A 168 -0.54 4.49 -7.04
C LEU A 168 0.33 5.13 -8.12
N ILE A 169 1.24 4.34 -8.68
CA ILE A 169 2.24 4.79 -9.65
C ILE A 169 2.49 3.66 -10.64
N THR A 170 2.58 4.02 -11.93
CA THR A 170 3.03 3.17 -13.02
C THR A 170 4.12 3.92 -13.79
N ASP A 171 5.27 3.27 -14.02
CA ASP A 171 6.41 3.84 -14.75
C ASP A 171 6.78 5.27 -14.26
N GLY A 172 6.81 5.49 -12.93
CA GLY A 172 7.12 6.76 -12.28
C GLY A 172 6.03 7.84 -12.41
N THR A 173 4.86 7.51 -12.98
CA THR A 173 3.73 8.43 -13.13
C THR A 173 2.61 8.07 -12.16
N ALA A 174 2.11 9.05 -11.41
CA ALA A 174 0.96 8.84 -10.53
C ALA A 174 -0.31 8.60 -11.35
N GLU A 175 -1.14 7.66 -10.90
CA GLU A 175 -2.41 7.31 -11.50
C GLU A 175 -3.52 8.34 -11.18
N GLU A 176 -4.67 8.19 -11.83
CA GLU A 176 -5.90 8.92 -11.53
C GLU A 176 -6.95 7.98 -10.92
N TRP A 177 -7.67 8.45 -9.89
CA TRP A 177 -8.60 7.62 -9.11
C TRP A 177 -10.02 8.18 -9.10
N SER A 178 -10.43 8.93 -10.12
CA SER A 178 -11.75 9.54 -10.21
C SER A 178 -12.90 8.53 -10.30
N GLU A 179 -12.62 7.33 -10.81
CA GLU A 179 -13.60 6.25 -10.96
C GLU A 179 -13.86 5.44 -9.69
N PHE A 180 -13.02 5.61 -8.66
CA PHE A 180 -13.14 4.89 -7.40
C PHE A 180 -13.99 5.63 -6.36
N GLY A 181 -14.31 4.95 -5.28
CA GLY A 181 -15.04 5.54 -4.16
C GLY A 181 -14.28 6.72 -3.54
N GLN A 182 -14.75 7.94 -3.76
CA GLN A 182 -14.03 9.16 -3.39
C GLN A 182 -13.79 9.27 -1.88
N ASP A 183 -14.66 8.74 -1.04
CA ASP A 183 -14.43 8.68 0.42
C ASP A 183 -13.19 7.86 0.75
N PHE A 184 -12.97 6.73 0.06
CA PHE A 184 -11.77 5.92 0.25
C PHE A 184 -10.52 6.63 -0.27
N ILE A 185 -10.62 7.31 -1.41
CA ILE A 185 -9.51 8.00 -2.06
C ILE A 185 -9.06 9.22 -1.25
N LEU A 186 -10.00 10.05 -0.80
CA LEU A 186 -9.72 11.37 -0.23
C LEU A 186 -9.56 11.38 1.29
N THR A 187 -10.14 10.40 1.99
CA THR A 187 -10.06 10.35 3.45
C THR A 187 -8.69 9.84 3.89
N ARG A 188 -8.10 10.54 4.86
CA ARG A 188 -6.86 10.12 5.51
C ARG A 188 -7.07 8.92 6.40
N HIS A 189 -6.30 7.88 6.18
CA HIS A 189 -6.27 6.65 6.96
C HIS A 189 -4.82 6.19 7.18
N PRO A 190 -4.56 5.32 8.16
CA PRO A 190 -3.36 4.49 8.12
C PRO A 190 -3.32 3.75 6.79
N ARG A 191 -2.16 3.70 6.14
CA ARG A 191 -1.97 3.09 4.81
C ARG A 191 -0.82 2.11 4.81
N SER A 192 -0.95 1.09 4.00
CA SER A 192 0.12 0.16 3.65
C SER A 192 0.29 0.16 2.14
N ALA A 193 1.53 0.15 1.67
CA ALA A 193 1.84 0.10 0.25
C ALA A 193 3.12 -0.69 -0.02
N ILE A 194 3.24 -1.17 -1.24
CA ILE A 194 4.48 -1.74 -1.76
C ILE A 194 4.83 -0.97 -3.02
N PHE A 195 6.11 -0.63 -3.17
CA PHE A 195 6.59 -0.05 -4.40
C PHE A 195 7.96 -0.59 -4.80
N THR A 196 8.28 -0.50 -6.08
CA THR A 196 9.59 -0.82 -6.64
C THR A 196 10.26 0.45 -7.12
N LYS A 197 11.58 0.53 -6.97
CA LYS A 197 12.40 1.60 -7.52
C LYS A 197 13.04 1.16 -8.84
N ARG A 198 13.51 2.13 -9.62
CA ARG A 198 14.17 1.88 -10.92
C ARG A 198 15.39 0.95 -10.82
N ASP A 199 16.11 0.96 -9.72
CA ASP A 199 17.24 0.05 -9.46
C ASP A 199 16.81 -1.38 -9.08
N GLY A 200 15.48 -1.60 -8.94
CA GLY A 200 14.87 -2.85 -8.55
C GLY A 200 14.77 -3.08 -7.03
N THR A 201 15.11 -2.09 -6.21
CA THR A 201 14.82 -2.12 -4.78
C THR A 201 13.31 -2.19 -4.58
N THR A 202 12.84 -3.10 -3.73
CA THR A 202 11.43 -3.17 -3.30
C THR A 202 11.30 -2.54 -1.93
N VAL A 203 10.26 -1.73 -1.73
CA VAL A 203 9.98 -1.04 -0.47
C VAL A 203 8.63 -1.46 0.05
N LEU A 204 8.60 -1.91 1.30
CA LEU A 204 7.39 -2.09 2.09
C LEU A 204 7.18 -0.81 2.89
N LEU A 205 6.04 -0.15 2.73
CA LEU A 205 5.76 1.17 3.30
C LEU A 205 4.49 1.14 4.13
N THR A 206 4.56 1.70 5.34
CA THR A 206 3.38 2.02 6.14
C THR A 206 3.37 3.49 6.52
N VAL A 207 2.17 4.05 6.56
CA VAL A 207 1.87 5.36 7.11
C VAL A 207 0.90 5.12 8.26
N ASP A 208 1.26 5.51 9.46
CA ASP A 208 0.40 5.43 10.63
C ASP A 208 -0.69 6.50 10.57
N GLY A 209 -1.75 6.36 11.36
CA GLY A 209 -2.82 7.32 11.39
C GLY A 209 -3.76 7.10 12.55
N ARG A 210 -4.86 7.88 12.60
CA ARG A 210 -5.87 7.83 13.67
C ARG A 210 -5.30 8.16 15.06
N SER A 211 -4.15 8.82 15.12
CA SER A 211 -3.50 9.26 16.37
C SER A 211 -3.23 10.76 16.30
N ARG A 212 -4.21 11.54 16.73
CA ARG A 212 -4.15 13.00 16.67
C ARG A 212 -2.87 13.54 17.32
N GLY A 213 -2.14 14.37 16.58
CA GLY A 213 -0.88 14.98 17.02
C GLY A 213 0.35 14.09 16.77
N ASN A 214 0.19 12.77 16.58
CA ASN A 214 1.30 11.85 16.28
C ASN A 214 1.30 11.42 14.81
N ALA A 215 0.14 11.03 14.29
CA ALA A 215 -0.02 10.52 12.93
C ALA A 215 -1.47 10.66 12.47
N ASP A 216 -1.71 11.50 11.47
CA ASP A 216 -3.06 11.70 10.92
C ASP A 216 -3.43 10.65 9.86
N GLY A 217 -2.45 10.06 9.21
CA GLY A 217 -2.63 9.19 8.06
C GLY A 217 -2.64 9.98 6.75
N MET A 218 -2.82 9.26 5.64
CA MET A 218 -2.78 9.83 4.30
C MET A 218 -3.98 9.43 3.45
N SER A 219 -4.41 10.33 2.57
CA SER A 219 -5.25 10.03 1.41
C SER A 219 -4.45 9.24 0.37
N ILE A 220 -5.11 8.67 -0.64
CA ILE A 220 -4.42 7.95 -1.72
C ILE A 220 -3.50 8.87 -2.53
N PRO A 221 -3.91 10.09 -2.93
CA PRO A 221 -3.00 11.03 -3.62
C PRO A 221 -1.78 11.43 -2.79
N GLU A 222 -1.94 11.65 -1.48
CA GLU A 222 -0.83 11.98 -0.59
C GLU A 222 0.15 10.79 -0.47
N LEU A 223 -0.37 9.56 -0.40
CA LEU A 223 0.44 8.34 -0.37
C LEU A 223 1.21 8.13 -1.69
N ALA A 224 0.55 8.35 -2.83
CA ALA A 224 1.19 8.27 -4.14
C ALA A 224 2.30 9.32 -4.30
N PHE A 225 2.05 10.55 -3.85
CA PHE A 225 3.05 11.61 -3.85
C PHE A 225 4.25 11.26 -2.96
N LEU A 226 4.01 10.75 -1.76
CA LEU A 226 5.07 10.25 -0.88
C LEU A 226 5.91 9.18 -1.58
N ALA A 227 5.26 8.15 -2.15
CA ALA A 227 5.95 7.07 -2.85
C ALA A 227 6.78 7.59 -4.03
N LYS A 228 6.25 8.55 -4.80
CA LYS A 228 6.95 9.20 -5.91
C LYS A 228 8.21 9.95 -5.45
N VAL A 229 8.13 10.74 -4.39
CA VAL A 229 9.27 11.47 -3.82
C VAL A 229 10.32 10.50 -3.26
N LEU A 230 9.90 9.34 -2.73
CA LEU A 230 10.79 8.27 -2.28
C LEU A 230 11.39 7.44 -3.43
N GLY A 231 11.04 7.75 -4.69
CA GLY A 231 11.64 7.16 -5.89
C GLY A 231 10.92 5.92 -6.42
N ALA A 232 9.60 5.80 -6.18
CA ALA A 232 8.81 4.71 -6.74
C ALA A 232 8.75 4.77 -8.27
N GLU A 233 8.97 3.64 -8.91
CA GLU A 233 8.71 3.39 -10.34
C GLU A 233 7.31 2.79 -10.51
N ASP A 234 6.99 1.72 -9.76
CA ASP A 234 5.65 1.15 -9.66
C ASP A 234 5.24 1.07 -8.20
N ALA A 235 3.99 1.41 -7.88
CA ALA A 235 3.49 1.38 -6.52
C ALA A 235 2.02 0.95 -6.45
N ILE A 236 1.67 0.17 -5.41
CA ILE A 236 0.32 -0.29 -5.15
C ILE A 236 -0.03 -0.12 -3.67
N ASN A 237 -1.25 0.34 -3.41
CA ASN A 237 -1.81 0.38 -2.07
C ASN A 237 -2.34 -1.01 -1.66
N LEU A 238 -2.22 -1.33 -0.40
CA LEU A 238 -2.73 -2.54 0.25
C LEU A 238 -3.86 -2.20 1.22
N ASP A 239 -4.31 -3.17 2.01
CA ASP A 239 -5.26 -2.88 3.09
C ASP A 239 -4.62 -1.96 4.12
N GLY A 240 -5.43 -1.02 4.60
CA GLY A 240 -5.01 0.03 5.52
C GLY A 240 -5.75 -0.03 6.86
N GLY A 241 -5.87 1.15 7.49
CA GLY A 241 -6.60 1.28 8.74
C GLY A 241 -5.97 0.48 9.86
N GLY A 242 -6.78 -0.30 10.59
CA GLY A 242 -6.31 -1.15 11.68
C GLY A 242 -5.43 -2.32 11.25
N SER A 243 -5.44 -2.67 9.95
CA SER A 243 -4.59 -3.74 9.39
C SER A 243 -3.14 -3.30 9.16
N THR A 244 -2.88 -1.98 9.08
CA THR A 244 -1.57 -1.41 8.77
C THR A 244 -0.52 -1.88 9.77
N THR A 245 0.33 -2.80 9.34
CA THR A 245 1.40 -3.38 10.18
C THR A 245 2.62 -3.68 9.33
N LEU A 246 3.79 -3.22 9.79
CA LEU A 246 5.10 -3.50 9.20
C LEU A 246 5.99 -4.12 10.29
N TRP A 247 6.47 -5.32 10.02
CA TRP A 247 7.27 -6.11 10.94
C TRP A 247 8.63 -6.45 10.32
N ALA A 248 9.67 -6.49 11.15
CA ALA A 248 10.99 -6.94 10.73
C ALA A 248 11.63 -7.83 11.81
N LEU A 249 12.41 -8.83 11.36
CA LEU A 249 13.14 -9.74 12.24
C LEU A 249 14.12 -8.94 13.11
N GLY A 250 14.15 -9.23 14.40
CA GLY A 250 14.98 -8.52 15.37
C GLY A 250 14.36 -7.22 15.91
N ALA A 251 13.68 -6.45 15.06
CA ALA A 251 13.03 -5.19 15.45
C ALA A 251 11.59 -5.34 15.94
N GLY A 252 10.87 -6.41 15.52
CA GLY A 252 9.45 -6.56 15.79
C GLY A 252 8.59 -5.67 14.90
N ILE A 253 7.49 -5.13 15.44
CA ILE A 253 6.64 -4.17 14.73
C ILE A 253 7.32 -2.81 14.73
N ILE A 254 7.56 -2.24 13.55
CA ILE A 254 8.33 -0.99 13.38
C ILE A 254 7.46 0.25 13.12
N ASN A 255 6.20 0.08 12.81
CA ASN A 255 5.21 1.15 12.73
C ASN A 255 4.35 1.21 14.01
N TYR A 256 3.32 2.06 14.05
CA TYR A 256 2.42 2.25 15.18
C TYR A 256 0.98 1.84 14.81
N PRO A 257 0.65 0.54 14.84
CA PRO A 257 -0.68 0.06 14.46
C PRO A 257 -1.76 0.59 15.41
N CYS A 258 -2.91 0.97 14.86
CA CYS A 258 -3.91 1.76 15.60
C CYS A 258 -5.09 0.95 16.14
N ASP A 259 -5.10 -0.39 16.08
CA ASP A 259 -6.31 -1.16 16.42
C ASP A 259 -6.60 -1.18 17.93
N ASN A 260 -5.57 -0.99 18.77
CA ASN A 260 -5.70 -0.79 20.22
C ASN A 260 -6.02 0.67 20.62
N ARG A 261 -6.11 1.60 19.65
CA ARG A 261 -6.35 3.06 19.82
C ARG A 261 -5.24 3.77 20.62
N ARG A 262 -4.02 3.24 20.61
CA ARG A 262 -2.83 3.83 21.22
C ARG A 262 -1.77 4.09 20.14
N TYR A 263 -0.86 4.98 20.43
CA TYR A 263 0.32 5.21 19.58
C TYR A 263 1.50 4.44 20.17
N ASP A 264 1.49 3.13 19.95
CA ASP A 264 2.50 2.18 20.40
C ASP A 264 2.69 1.08 19.34
N HIS A 265 3.57 0.12 19.59
CA HIS A 265 3.83 -0.99 18.67
C HIS A 265 2.96 -2.24 18.95
N GLU A 266 1.91 -2.13 19.77
CA GLU A 266 1.12 -3.28 20.23
C GLU A 266 -0.25 -3.40 19.55
N GLY A 267 -0.68 -2.38 18.79
CA GLY A 267 -2.01 -2.30 18.19
C GLY A 267 -2.22 -3.13 16.91
N GLU A 268 -1.50 -4.23 16.75
CA GLU A 268 -1.57 -5.10 15.57
C GLU A 268 -2.88 -5.87 15.49
N ARG A 269 -3.57 -5.78 14.35
CA ARG A 269 -4.78 -6.55 14.02
C ARG A 269 -4.43 -7.89 13.37
N SER A 270 -5.26 -8.92 13.60
CA SER A 270 -5.21 -10.14 12.80
C SER A 270 -5.75 -9.89 11.39
N VAL A 271 -5.01 -10.32 10.37
CA VAL A 271 -5.29 -10.13 8.94
C VAL A 271 -5.33 -11.45 8.20
N SER A 272 -6.04 -11.48 7.06
CA SER A 272 -6.20 -12.67 6.23
C SER A 272 -4.89 -13.14 5.59
N ASN A 273 -4.08 -12.20 5.13
CA ASN A 273 -2.85 -12.50 4.40
C ASN A 273 -1.79 -11.40 4.62
N ILE A 274 -0.56 -11.75 4.32
CA ILE A 274 0.60 -10.86 4.40
C ILE A 274 1.46 -11.01 3.14
N VAL A 275 2.27 -9.99 2.88
CA VAL A 275 3.42 -10.07 1.96
C VAL A 275 4.69 -10.09 2.80
N TYR A 276 5.58 -11.02 2.52
CA TYR A 276 6.83 -11.16 3.28
C TYR A 276 8.04 -11.36 2.37
N VAL A 277 9.22 -11.11 2.91
CA VAL A 277 10.53 -11.40 2.31
C VAL A 277 11.35 -12.27 3.25
N LYS A 278 12.10 -13.23 2.69
CA LYS A 278 13.05 -14.08 3.41
C LYS A 278 14.32 -14.31 2.61
#